data_03d234de6555c4f9b86c3431b32c6df4
#
_entry.id   03d234de6555c4f9b86c3431b32c6df4
#
_cell.length_a   1.000
_cell.length_b   1.000
_cell.length_c   1.000
_cell.angle_alpha   90.00
_cell.angle_beta   90.00
_cell.angle_gamma   90.00
#
_symmetry.space_group_name_H-M   'P 1'
#
loop_
_entity.id
_entity.type
_entity.pdbx_description
1 polymer ?
#
loop_
_entity_poly.entity_id
_entity_poly.type
_entity_poly.pdbx_seq_one_letter_code
_entity_poly.pdbx_strand_id
1 'polypeptide(L)'
;INPARKHFTYLARKQPVSSNCMIRNVYLAFFLFITQLTLQAQPAPTVILPERERARIVDDILEDRFANLLPQLMRREGIDMWIIISREYNEDPVLKTMLPSTWLSARRRTIMVFFDNGKDPVEKLAIARYDVVKLLKGAWEIDDRPNQWDALSKIFEERKPRKIGLNFSSTYAHADGLSFTEHEEFLQKLPAAYKSRIVSAERLSVGWLETRTEKEMAIYPLICRLSH
;
A
#
# COMPACT_ATOMS: atom_id res chain seq x y z
N ILE A 1 -33.30 -12.92 -105.52
CA ILE A 1 -34.09 -11.97 -104.74
C ILE A 1 -33.70 -12.22 -103.26
N ASN A 2 -32.93 -11.35 -102.72
CA ASN A 2 -32.42 -11.46 -101.33
C ASN A 2 -32.63 -10.10 -100.65
N PRO A 3 -33.24 -10.00 -99.47
CA PRO A 3 -33.22 -8.77 -98.70
C PRO A 3 -32.26 -8.80 -97.53
N ALA A 4 -31.55 -7.74 -97.40
CA ALA A 4 -30.48 -7.41 -96.46
C ALA A 4 -30.90 -7.52 -95.01
N ARG A 5 -30.01 -8.14 -94.19
CA ARG A 5 -30.00 -8.04 -92.71
C ARG A 5 -29.38 -6.71 -92.26
N LYS A 6 -30.15 -5.90 -91.56
CA LYS A 6 -29.66 -4.71 -90.86
C LYS A 6 -29.16 -5.14 -89.52
N HIS A 7 -27.84 -4.98 -89.24
CA HIS A 7 -27.25 -5.06 -87.91
C HIS A 7 -27.60 -3.79 -87.13
N PHE A 8 -28.30 -3.94 -86.02
CA PHE A 8 -28.50 -2.90 -85.03
C PHE A 8 -27.36 -3.04 -83.96
N THR A 9 -26.42 -2.13 -83.96
CA THR A 9 -25.38 -2.00 -82.92
C THR A 9 -25.96 -1.16 -81.82
N TYR A 10 -26.22 -1.77 -80.64
CA TYR A 10 -26.55 -1.07 -79.39
C TYR A 10 -25.30 -0.44 -78.82
N LEU A 11 -25.15 0.87 -78.96
CA LEU A 11 -24.17 1.67 -78.23
C LEU A 11 -24.69 1.86 -76.82
N ALA A 12 -24.11 1.12 -75.86
CA ALA A 12 -24.33 1.31 -74.41
C ALA A 12 -23.76 2.67 -74.00
N ARG A 13 -24.63 3.63 -73.77
CA ARG A 13 -24.30 4.97 -73.28
C ARG A 13 -23.92 4.85 -71.81
N LYS A 14 -22.62 4.84 -71.51
CA LYS A 14 -22.13 5.02 -70.14
C LYS A 14 -22.57 6.38 -69.61
N GLN A 15 -23.46 6.39 -68.62
CA GLN A 15 -23.80 7.62 -67.92
C GLN A 15 -22.62 8.06 -67.07
N PRO A 16 -22.26 9.35 -67.04
CA PRO A 16 -21.18 9.85 -66.12
C PRO A 16 -21.71 9.73 -64.69
N VAL A 17 -21.00 9.00 -63.88
CA VAL A 17 -21.21 9.00 -62.42
C VAL A 17 -21.06 10.42 -61.90
N SER A 18 -22.13 10.98 -61.35
CA SER A 18 -22.16 12.35 -60.87
C SER A 18 -21.04 12.53 -59.84
N SER A 19 -20.15 13.47 -60.08
CA SER A 19 -19.02 13.87 -59.19
C SER A 19 -19.49 14.07 -57.73
N ASN A 20 -20.71 14.55 -57.54
CA ASN A 20 -21.33 14.75 -56.21
C ASN A 20 -21.58 13.44 -55.45
N CYS A 21 -21.83 12.31 -56.15
CA CYS A 21 -22.03 11.01 -55.51
C CYS A 21 -20.71 10.45 -54.96
N MET A 22 -19.63 10.64 -55.69
CA MET A 22 -18.29 10.21 -55.27
C MET A 22 -17.78 11.02 -54.06
N ILE A 23 -17.96 12.33 -54.07
CA ILE A 23 -17.58 13.21 -52.94
C ILE A 23 -18.38 12.87 -51.68
N ARG A 24 -19.68 12.65 -51.80
CA ARG A 24 -20.55 12.25 -50.67
C ARG A 24 -20.12 10.92 -50.05
N ASN A 25 -19.75 9.95 -50.86
CA ASN A 25 -19.30 8.66 -50.36
C ASN A 25 -17.92 8.74 -49.67
N VAL A 26 -17.04 9.62 -50.12
CA VAL A 26 -15.73 9.88 -49.43
C VAL A 26 -15.97 10.53 -48.06
N TYR A 27 -16.85 11.51 -47.96
CA TYR A 27 -17.19 12.11 -46.67
C TYR A 27 -17.83 11.11 -45.69
N LEU A 28 -18.71 10.24 -46.21
CA LEU A 28 -19.36 9.21 -45.39
C LEU A 28 -18.33 8.19 -44.86
N ALA A 29 -17.40 7.76 -45.70
CA ALA A 29 -16.31 6.86 -45.31
C ALA A 29 -15.36 7.50 -44.29
N PHE A 30 -15.03 8.78 -44.46
CA PHE A 30 -14.18 9.54 -43.54
C PHE A 30 -14.86 9.74 -42.17
N PHE A 31 -16.17 10.04 -42.17
CA PHE A 31 -16.95 10.16 -40.95
C PHE A 31 -17.06 8.82 -40.20
N LEU A 32 -17.30 7.72 -40.89
CA LEU A 32 -17.30 6.38 -40.32
C LEU A 32 -15.91 5.99 -39.75
N PHE A 33 -14.84 6.39 -40.41
CA PHE A 33 -13.49 6.14 -39.95
C PHE A 33 -13.17 6.92 -38.67
N ILE A 34 -13.60 8.20 -38.58
CA ILE A 34 -13.43 9.03 -37.36
C ILE A 34 -14.25 8.46 -36.20
N THR A 35 -15.48 7.99 -36.43
CA THR A 35 -16.31 7.38 -35.38
C THR A 35 -15.72 6.07 -34.85
N GLN A 36 -15.05 5.29 -35.68
CA GLN A 36 -14.35 4.09 -35.23
C GLN A 36 -13.09 4.42 -34.36
N LEU A 37 -12.36 5.48 -34.68
CA LEU A 37 -11.22 5.95 -33.89
C LEU A 37 -11.66 6.43 -32.51
N THR A 38 -12.80 7.06 -32.36
CA THR A 38 -13.33 7.50 -31.08
C THR A 38 -13.89 6.35 -30.23
N LEU A 39 -14.37 5.27 -30.82
CA LEU A 39 -14.87 4.10 -30.11
C LEU A 39 -13.72 3.28 -29.42
N GLN A 40 -12.50 3.33 -29.97
CA GLN A 40 -11.36 2.61 -29.40
C GLN A 40 -10.71 3.34 -28.20
N ALA A 41 -11.11 4.58 -27.94
CA ALA A 41 -10.54 5.41 -26.86
C ALA A 41 -11.25 5.28 -25.51
N GLN A 42 -12.21 4.37 -25.36
CA GLN A 42 -12.83 4.14 -24.06
C GLN A 42 -11.87 3.28 -23.21
N PRO A 43 -11.36 3.81 -22.08
CA PRO A 43 -10.57 3.00 -21.17
C PRO A 43 -11.42 1.81 -20.72
N ALA A 44 -10.80 0.65 -20.69
CA ALA A 44 -11.48 -0.55 -20.16
C ALA A 44 -12.03 -0.22 -18.76
N PRO A 45 -13.27 -0.64 -18.43
CA PRO A 45 -13.87 -0.34 -17.14
C PRO A 45 -12.93 -0.84 -16.04
N THR A 46 -12.57 0.07 -15.13
CA THR A 46 -11.67 -0.25 -14.03
C THR A 46 -12.42 -1.14 -13.05
N VAL A 47 -12.02 -2.39 -12.94
CA VAL A 47 -12.66 -3.35 -12.04
C VAL A 47 -12.20 -3.07 -10.62
N ILE A 48 -13.14 -2.66 -9.75
CA ILE A 48 -12.91 -2.58 -8.32
C ILE A 48 -12.91 -4.00 -7.75
N LEU A 49 -11.79 -4.41 -7.19
CA LEU A 49 -11.65 -5.75 -6.61
C LEU A 49 -12.60 -5.95 -5.42
N PRO A 50 -13.16 -7.16 -5.25
CA PRO A 50 -13.91 -7.52 -4.05
C PRO A 50 -13.11 -7.28 -2.78
N GLU A 51 -13.78 -6.95 -1.68
CA GLU A 51 -13.13 -6.62 -0.41
C GLU A 51 -12.18 -7.71 0.10
N ARG A 52 -12.57 -8.98 -0.02
CA ARG A 52 -11.74 -10.13 0.37
C ARG A 52 -10.42 -10.19 -0.43
N GLU A 53 -10.46 -9.81 -1.68
CA GLU A 53 -9.28 -9.82 -2.54
C GLU A 53 -8.38 -8.61 -2.24
N ARG A 54 -8.98 -7.44 -2.01
CA ARG A 54 -8.24 -6.26 -1.50
C ARG A 54 -7.55 -6.55 -0.17
N ALA A 55 -8.25 -7.21 0.76
CA ALA A 55 -7.70 -7.62 2.05
C ALA A 55 -6.47 -8.52 1.89
N ARG A 56 -6.51 -9.51 0.99
CA ARG A 56 -5.34 -10.36 0.69
C ARG A 56 -4.16 -9.55 0.15
N ILE A 57 -4.41 -8.64 -0.79
CA ILE A 57 -3.36 -7.79 -1.36
C ILE A 57 -2.72 -6.93 -0.27
N VAL A 58 -3.51 -6.34 0.62
CA VAL A 58 -3.00 -5.54 1.75
C VAL A 58 -2.11 -6.38 2.66
N ASP A 59 -2.55 -7.58 3.04
CA ASP A 59 -1.78 -8.46 3.92
C ASP A 59 -0.50 -8.98 3.24
N ASP A 60 -0.57 -9.34 1.95
CA ASP A 60 0.59 -9.79 1.16
C ASP A 60 1.65 -8.68 0.98
N ILE A 61 1.21 -7.43 0.80
CA ILE A 61 2.11 -6.27 0.74
C ILE A 61 2.74 -6.04 2.11
N LEU A 62 1.96 -6.08 3.17
CA LEU A 62 2.46 -5.84 4.51
C LEU A 62 3.48 -6.92 4.93
N GLU A 63 3.24 -8.17 4.58
CA GLU A 63 4.19 -9.26 4.79
C GLU A 63 5.51 -9.01 4.05
N ASP A 64 5.44 -8.59 2.78
CA ASP A 64 6.60 -8.23 1.96
C ASP A 64 7.39 -7.06 2.57
N ARG A 65 6.70 -6.01 3.02
CA ARG A 65 7.30 -4.86 3.69
C ARG A 65 8.01 -5.25 4.98
N PHE A 66 7.40 -6.11 5.78
CA PHE A 66 8.02 -6.61 7.01
C PHE A 66 9.21 -7.53 6.75
N ALA A 67 9.19 -8.30 5.67
CA ALA A 67 10.28 -9.22 5.33
C ALA A 67 11.48 -8.49 4.70
N ASN A 68 11.22 -7.53 3.81
CA ASN A 68 12.25 -6.96 2.94
C ASN A 68 12.58 -5.50 3.28
N LEU A 69 11.58 -4.64 3.51
CA LEU A 69 11.80 -3.20 3.72
C LEU A 69 12.20 -2.89 5.16
N LEU A 70 11.48 -3.45 6.15
CA LEU A 70 11.72 -3.15 7.56
C LEU A 70 13.16 -3.39 8.01
N PRO A 71 13.80 -4.54 7.72
CA PRO A 71 15.19 -4.78 8.10
C PRO A 71 16.15 -3.75 7.49
N GLN A 72 15.94 -3.39 6.23
CA GLN A 72 16.78 -2.40 5.53
C GLN A 72 16.70 -1.03 6.21
N LEU A 73 15.48 -0.59 6.55
CA LEU A 73 15.25 0.69 7.20
C LEU A 73 15.84 0.72 8.62
N MET A 74 15.60 -0.31 9.43
CA MET A 74 16.14 -0.40 10.79
C MET A 74 17.68 -0.37 10.79
N ARG A 75 18.31 -1.11 9.88
CA ARG A 75 19.76 -1.16 9.72
C ARG A 75 20.33 0.16 9.22
N ARG A 76 19.66 0.80 8.24
CA ARG A 76 20.03 2.12 7.72
C ARG A 76 20.08 3.18 8.82
N GLU A 77 19.09 3.19 9.73
CA GLU A 77 19.02 4.16 10.83
C GLU A 77 19.77 3.68 12.09
N GLY A 78 20.29 2.45 12.06
CA GLY A 78 21.03 1.84 13.17
C GLY A 78 20.19 1.65 14.43
N ILE A 79 18.86 1.50 14.28
CA ILE A 79 17.90 1.23 15.36
C ILE A 79 17.71 -0.27 15.43
N ASP A 80 18.10 -0.88 16.55
CA ASP A 80 17.95 -2.33 16.73
C ASP A 80 16.63 -2.72 17.41
N MET A 81 15.93 -1.78 18.05
CA MET A 81 14.56 -1.99 18.52
C MET A 81 13.68 -0.80 18.18
N TRP A 82 12.61 -1.02 17.43
CA TRP A 82 11.60 -0.01 17.13
C TRP A 82 10.31 -0.34 17.85
N ILE A 83 9.80 0.60 18.64
CA ILE A 83 8.58 0.43 19.43
C ILE A 83 7.56 1.46 19.00
N ILE A 84 6.37 0.99 18.65
CA ILE A 84 5.23 1.83 18.30
C ILE A 84 4.14 1.58 19.33
N ILE A 85 3.77 2.63 20.06
CA ILE A 85 2.76 2.57 21.11
C ILE A 85 1.58 3.41 20.69
N SER A 86 0.40 2.82 20.70
CA SER A 86 -0.80 3.51 20.21
C SER A 86 -2.02 3.09 21.00
N ARG A 87 -2.97 4.02 21.14
CA ARG A 87 -4.28 3.75 21.75
C ARG A 87 -5.38 3.81 20.70
N GLU A 88 -6.42 3.04 20.94
CA GLU A 88 -7.67 3.10 20.17
C GLU A 88 -8.22 4.54 20.16
N TYR A 89 -8.60 5.03 18.98
CA TYR A 89 -9.05 6.41 18.69
C TYR A 89 -7.98 7.50 18.74
N ASN A 90 -6.72 7.16 19.02
CA ASN A 90 -5.57 8.07 18.93
C ASN A 90 -4.37 7.29 18.39
N GLU A 91 -4.55 6.76 17.17
CA GLU A 91 -3.58 5.90 16.54
C GLU A 91 -2.42 6.68 15.95
N ASP A 92 -1.22 6.14 16.21
CA ASP A 92 0.00 6.51 15.50
C ASP A 92 -0.20 6.30 13.99
N PRO A 93 0.11 7.29 13.13
CA PRO A 93 -0.04 7.18 11.67
C PRO A 93 0.74 6.01 11.07
N VAL A 94 1.91 5.70 11.61
CA VAL A 94 2.74 4.57 11.16
C VAL A 94 2.08 3.25 11.54
N LEU A 95 1.59 3.12 12.78
CA LEU A 95 0.88 1.92 13.23
C LEU A 95 -0.28 1.57 12.31
N LYS A 96 -1.07 2.56 11.88
CA LYS A 96 -2.20 2.33 10.97
C LYS A 96 -1.80 1.65 9.66
N THR A 97 -0.60 1.89 9.19
CA THR A 97 -0.06 1.24 7.97
C THR A 97 0.55 -0.13 8.22
N MET A 98 0.66 -0.55 9.47
CA MET A 98 1.23 -1.83 9.90
C MET A 98 0.17 -2.82 10.40
N LEU A 99 -1.09 -2.40 10.42
CA LEU A 99 -2.19 -3.26 10.82
C LEU A 99 -2.62 -4.18 9.67
N PRO A 100 -2.92 -5.46 9.96
CA PRO A 100 -3.48 -6.37 8.96
C PRO A 100 -4.85 -5.89 8.50
N SER A 101 -5.28 -6.34 7.34
CA SER A 101 -6.55 -5.94 6.71
C SER A 101 -7.80 -6.15 7.59
N THR A 102 -7.72 -7.06 8.56
CA THR A 102 -8.79 -7.33 9.53
C THR A 102 -8.81 -6.39 10.73
N TRP A 103 -7.79 -5.54 10.88
CA TRP A 103 -7.68 -4.55 11.94
C TRP A 103 -7.81 -3.13 11.39
N LEU A 104 -8.93 -2.47 11.63
CA LEU A 104 -9.16 -1.10 11.16
C LEU A 104 -8.52 -0.03 12.07
N SER A 105 -8.18 -0.41 13.31
CA SER A 105 -7.64 0.49 14.33
C SER A 105 -6.84 -0.30 15.37
N ALA A 106 -6.08 0.40 16.21
CA ALA A 106 -5.52 -0.18 17.42
C ALA A 106 -6.65 -0.73 18.32
N ARG A 107 -6.33 -1.72 19.14
CA ARG A 107 -7.27 -2.31 20.11
C ARG A 107 -6.82 -1.93 21.52
N ARG A 108 -7.59 -1.05 22.19
CA ARG A 108 -7.22 -0.47 23.49
C ARG A 108 -5.82 0.19 23.37
N ARG A 109 -4.84 -0.29 24.13
CA ARG A 109 -3.42 -0.01 23.89
C ARG A 109 -2.82 -1.16 23.08
N THR A 110 -2.19 -0.86 21.97
CA THR A 110 -1.42 -1.79 21.14
C THR A 110 0.03 -1.33 21.12
N ILE A 111 0.95 -2.20 21.51
CA ILE A 111 2.39 -1.95 21.44
C ILE A 111 2.97 -2.94 20.42
N MET A 112 3.54 -2.43 19.33
CA MET A 112 4.33 -3.23 18.40
C MET A 112 5.80 -3.08 18.71
N VAL A 113 6.52 -4.20 18.71
CA VAL A 113 7.96 -4.22 18.93
C VAL A 113 8.63 -4.96 17.79
N PHE A 114 9.52 -4.26 17.11
CA PHE A 114 10.37 -4.82 16.05
C PHE A 114 11.80 -4.87 16.59
N PHE A 115 12.41 -6.05 16.57
CA PHE A 115 13.77 -6.22 17.04
C PHE A 115 14.64 -6.88 15.99
N ASP A 116 15.70 -6.17 15.58
CA ASP A 116 16.73 -6.64 14.66
C ASP A 116 18.01 -7.00 15.44
N ASN A 117 18.27 -8.27 15.55
CA ASN A 117 19.50 -8.80 16.15
C ASN A 117 20.68 -8.87 15.15
N GLY A 118 20.53 -8.25 13.97
CA GLY A 118 21.50 -8.29 12.88
C GLY A 118 21.38 -9.53 11.99
N LYS A 119 20.34 -10.37 12.19
CA LYS A 119 20.02 -11.54 11.39
C LYS A 119 18.58 -11.45 10.89
N ASP A 120 18.31 -11.95 9.71
CA ASP A 120 16.94 -12.08 9.21
C ASP A 120 16.26 -13.34 9.78
N PRO A 121 14.94 -13.29 9.95
CA PRO A 121 14.06 -12.11 9.87
C PRO A 121 14.12 -11.24 11.13
N VAL A 122 13.73 -9.96 10.99
CA VAL A 122 13.44 -9.08 12.15
C VAL A 122 12.33 -9.70 12.98
N GLU A 123 12.50 -9.79 14.28
CA GLU A 123 11.47 -10.25 15.20
C GLU A 123 10.34 -9.23 15.29
N LYS A 124 9.09 -9.69 15.20
CA LYS A 124 7.88 -8.88 15.17
C LYS A 124 6.96 -9.33 16.29
N LEU A 125 6.79 -8.50 17.29
CA LEU A 125 6.01 -8.80 18.49
C LEU A 125 4.87 -7.80 18.65
N ALA A 126 3.73 -8.29 19.15
CA ALA A 126 2.60 -7.45 19.55
C ALA A 126 2.27 -7.68 21.02
N ILE A 127 2.30 -6.62 21.81
CA ILE A 127 1.79 -6.57 23.16
C ILE A 127 0.40 -5.93 23.08
N ALA A 128 -0.58 -6.73 22.74
CA ALA A 128 -1.97 -6.32 22.53
C ALA A 128 -2.93 -7.32 23.18
N ARG A 129 -4.13 -6.86 23.50
CA ARG A 129 -5.16 -7.69 24.13
C ARG A 129 -5.64 -8.83 23.22
N TYR A 130 -5.53 -8.64 21.92
CA TYR A 130 -5.95 -9.60 20.90
C TYR A 130 -4.76 -9.89 19.97
N ASP A 131 -4.71 -11.09 19.44
CA ASP A 131 -3.69 -11.47 18.46
C ASP A 131 -3.76 -10.59 17.22
N VAL A 132 -2.62 -10.05 16.82
CA VAL A 132 -2.47 -9.27 15.57
C VAL A 132 -2.21 -10.23 14.41
N VAL A 133 -3.02 -11.28 14.34
CA VAL A 133 -2.99 -12.30 13.29
C VAL A 133 -1.55 -12.79 12.97
N LYS A 134 -1.34 -13.42 11.83
CA LYS A 134 -0.09 -14.11 11.45
C LYS A 134 1.16 -13.22 11.32
N LEU A 135 0.99 -11.89 11.25
CA LEU A 135 2.09 -10.96 10.93
C LEU A 135 2.97 -10.61 12.13
N LEU A 136 2.37 -10.51 13.34
CA LEU A 136 3.11 -10.23 14.57
C LEU A 136 2.80 -11.32 15.60
N LYS A 137 3.83 -11.83 16.23
CA LYS A 137 3.69 -12.82 17.31
C LYS A 137 3.15 -12.14 18.57
N GLY A 138 2.09 -12.67 19.16
CA GLY A 138 1.62 -12.24 20.47
C GLY A 138 2.71 -12.40 21.53
N ALA A 139 2.93 -11.36 22.32
CA ALA A 139 3.95 -11.31 23.37
C ALA A 139 3.40 -10.85 24.72
N TRP A 140 2.09 -10.94 24.91
CA TRP A 140 1.42 -10.60 26.17
C TRP A 140 0.52 -11.73 26.65
N GLU A 141 1.00 -12.41 27.67
CA GLU A 141 0.25 -13.42 28.41
C GLU A 141 -0.45 -12.72 29.59
N ILE A 142 -1.72 -12.36 29.41
CA ILE A 142 -2.48 -11.50 30.35
C ILE A 142 -2.63 -12.17 31.72
N ASP A 143 -2.79 -13.48 31.77
CA ASP A 143 -2.98 -14.24 33.01
C ASP A 143 -1.71 -14.22 33.87
N ASP A 144 -0.53 -14.26 33.25
CA ASP A 144 0.76 -14.21 33.96
C ASP A 144 1.20 -12.79 34.25
N ARG A 145 0.87 -11.85 33.36
CA ARG A 145 1.30 -10.45 33.43
C ARG A 145 0.15 -9.54 33.08
N PRO A 146 -0.66 -9.13 34.06
CA PRO A 146 -1.84 -8.29 33.82
C PRO A 146 -1.50 -6.91 33.26
N ASN A 147 -0.24 -6.46 33.40
CA ASN A 147 0.22 -5.18 32.91
C ASN A 147 1.07 -5.34 31.63
N GLN A 148 0.70 -4.62 30.55
CA GLN A 148 1.45 -4.61 29.29
C GLN A 148 2.90 -4.15 29.43
N TRP A 149 3.17 -3.24 30.39
CA TRP A 149 4.53 -2.73 30.62
C TRP A 149 5.47 -3.79 31.21
N ASP A 150 4.94 -4.74 31.99
CA ASP A 150 5.74 -5.85 32.51
C ASP A 150 6.11 -6.83 31.38
N ALA A 151 5.20 -7.04 30.43
CA ALA A 151 5.49 -7.82 29.22
C ALA A 151 6.57 -7.14 28.36
N LEU A 152 6.46 -5.81 28.19
CA LEU A 152 7.48 -5.03 27.47
C LEU A 152 8.84 -5.06 28.20
N SER A 153 8.86 -4.92 29.52
CA SER A 153 10.10 -4.98 30.33
C SER A 153 10.81 -6.31 30.17
N LYS A 154 10.06 -7.44 30.12
CA LYS A 154 10.64 -8.75 29.84
C LYS A 154 11.33 -8.80 28.47
N ILE A 155 10.72 -8.21 27.44
CA ILE A 155 11.34 -8.13 26.10
C ILE A 155 12.66 -7.37 26.17
N PHE A 156 12.73 -6.27 26.91
CA PHE A 156 13.99 -5.53 27.11
C PHE A 156 15.06 -6.37 27.80
N GLU A 157 14.71 -7.10 28.84
CA GLU A 157 15.64 -7.96 29.58
C GLU A 157 16.19 -9.11 28.71
N GLU A 158 15.34 -9.70 27.89
CA GLU A 158 15.71 -10.80 26.99
C GLU A 158 16.50 -10.33 25.77
N ARG A 159 16.13 -9.21 25.15
CA ARG A 159 16.69 -8.73 23.87
C ARG A 159 17.84 -7.75 24.06
N LYS A 160 17.88 -7.02 25.19
CA LYS A 160 18.94 -6.06 25.57
C LYS A 160 19.26 -5.06 24.45
N PRO A 161 18.26 -4.31 23.94
CA PRO A 161 18.46 -3.41 22.82
C PRO A 161 19.49 -2.32 23.16
N ARG A 162 20.25 -1.93 22.15
CA ARG A 162 21.30 -0.89 22.26
C ARG A 162 20.77 0.48 21.87
N LYS A 163 19.85 0.55 20.91
CA LYS A 163 19.26 1.79 20.41
C LYS A 163 17.78 1.58 20.13
N ILE A 164 16.95 2.29 20.88
CA ILE A 164 15.50 2.12 20.92
C ILE A 164 14.84 3.29 20.20
N GLY A 165 14.17 3.04 19.09
CA GLY A 165 13.42 4.05 18.34
C GLY A 165 11.98 4.17 18.84
N LEU A 166 11.54 5.41 19.10
CA LEU A 166 10.15 5.76 19.37
C LEU A 166 9.67 6.81 18.36
N ASN A 167 8.39 6.79 18.05
CA ASN A 167 7.79 7.70 17.06
C ASN A 167 7.49 9.08 17.68
N PHE A 168 8.54 9.89 17.81
CA PHE A 168 8.42 11.31 18.11
C PHE A 168 9.27 12.12 17.13
N SER A 169 8.77 13.30 16.74
CA SER A 169 9.41 14.17 15.77
C SER A 169 9.01 15.63 16.00
N SER A 170 9.95 16.55 15.85
CA SER A 170 9.68 17.98 15.82
C SER A 170 9.42 18.49 14.39
N THR A 171 9.62 17.67 13.36
CA THR A 171 9.62 18.07 11.96
C THR A 171 8.47 17.42 11.18
N TYR A 172 8.25 16.12 11.35
CA TYR A 172 7.29 15.34 10.56
C TYR A 172 6.15 14.83 11.43
N ALA A 173 4.97 15.44 11.33
CA ALA A 173 3.80 15.08 12.12
C ALA A 173 3.39 13.61 12.00
N HIS A 174 3.57 12.97 10.81
CA HIS A 174 3.29 11.54 10.63
C HIS A 174 4.30 10.62 11.32
N ALA A 175 5.44 11.15 11.76
CA ALA A 175 6.43 10.43 12.55
C ALA A 175 6.37 10.79 14.05
N ASP A 176 5.40 11.61 14.47
CA ASP A 176 5.16 12.09 15.84
C ASP A 176 3.87 11.50 16.40
N GLY A 177 3.72 10.17 16.28
CA GLY A 177 2.49 9.47 16.65
C GLY A 177 2.42 9.03 18.12
N LEU A 178 3.51 9.13 18.88
CA LEU A 178 3.55 8.77 20.29
C LEU A 178 2.91 9.86 21.15
N SER A 179 1.76 9.57 21.76
CA SER A 179 1.10 10.55 22.62
C SER A 179 1.92 10.84 23.88
N PHE A 180 1.80 12.06 24.41
CA PHE A 180 2.52 12.48 25.63
C PHE A 180 2.28 11.52 26.81
N THR A 181 1.03 11.11 27.03
CA THR A 181 0.69 10.19 28.13
C THR A 181 1.38 8.84 27.99
N GLU A 182 1.39 8.24 26.77
CA GLU A 182 2.05 6.97 26.52
C GLU A 182 3.58 7.08 26.67
N HIS A 183 4.14 8.21 26.27
CA HIS A 183 5.56 8.49 26.45
C HIS A 183 5.93 8.55 27.93
N GLU A 184 5.17 9.30 28.75
CA GLU A 184 5.43 9.42 30.18
C GLU A 184 5.27 8.08 30.91
N GLU A 185 4.19 7.33 30.62
CA GLU A 185 4.01 5.99 31.19
C GLU A 185 5.15 5.05 30.79
N PHE A 186 5.55 5.06 29.52
CA PHE A 186 6.67 4.26 29.02
C PHE A 186 7.96 4.59 29.79
N LEU A 187 8.32 5.87 29.93
CA LEU A 187 9.51 6.29 30.65
C LEU A 187 9.49 5.92 32.14
N GLN A 188 8.32 5.97 32.77
CA GLN A 188 8.18 5.56 34.18
C GLN A 188 8.38 4.06 34.36
N LYS A 189 7.94 3.24 33.42
CA LYS A 189 7.97 1.78 33.49
C LYS A 189 9.24 1.17 32.89
N LEU A 190 9.95 1.91 32.05
CA LEU A 190 11.18 1.43 31.43
C LEU A 190 12.29 1.31 32.46
N PRO A 191 13.03 0.17 32.51
CA PRO A 191 14.20 0.03 33.34
C PRO A 191 15.24 1.14 33.08
N ALA A 192 15.79 1.73 34.12
CA ALA A 192 16.65 2.92 34.03
C ALA A 192 17.82 2.77 33.05
N ALA A 193 18.39 1.56 32.92
CA ALA A 193 19.50 1.24 32.03
C ALA A 193 19.20 1.46 30.53
N TYR A 194 17.91 1.53 30.15
CA TYR A 194 17.51 1.70 28.74
C TYR A 194 17.08 3.12 28.38
N LYS A 195 16.83 3.99 29.38
CA LYS A 195 16.33 5.35 29.14
C LYS A 195 17.26 6.19 28.24
N SER A 196 18.57 6.06 28.45
CA SER A 196 19.58 6.75 27.65
C SER A 196 19.75 6.21 26.22
N ARG A 197 19.11 5.08 25.89
CA ARG A 197 19.18 4.43 24.56
C ARG A 197 18.03 4.83 23.66
N ILE A 198 17.08 5.62 24.16
CA ILE A 198 15.92 6.09 23.40
C ILE A 198 16.35 7.16 22.40
N VAL A 199 15.91 7.02 21.18
CA VAL A 199 16.10 7.98 20.09
C VAL A 199 14.80 8.18 19.31
N SER A 200 14.70 9.30 18.61
CA SER A 200 13.62 9.47 17.64
C SER A 200 13.75 8.46 16.49
N ALA A 201 12.63 7.80 16.17
CA ALA A 201 12.51 6.97 15.00
C ALA A 201 12.00 7.75 13.77
N GLU A 202 12.09 9.08 13.76
CA GLU A 202 11.59 9.94 12.70
C GLU A 202 11.99 9.45 11.31
N ARG A 203 13.29 9.26 11.06
CA ARG A 203 13.79 8.84 9.74
C ARG A 203 13.35 7.42 9.36
N LEU A 204 13.22 6.54 10.35
CA LEU A 204 12.71 5.18 10.15
C LEU A 204 11.22 5.23 9.79
N SER A 205 10.43 6.01 10.52
CA SER A 205 9.00 6.22 10.27
C SER A 205 8.74 6.85 8.90
N VAL A 206 9.47 7.91 8.55
CA VAL A 206 9.38 8.55 7.23
C VAL A 206 9.76 7.55 6.14
N GLY A 207 10.89 6.85 6.28
CA GLY A 207 11.30 5.83 5.31
C GLY A 207 10.26 4.73 5.13
N TRP A 208 9.62 4.28 6.20
CA TRP A 208 8.52 3.32 6.13
C TRP A 208 7.33 3.88 5.34
N LEU A 209 6.93 5.12 5.56
CA LEU A 209 5.76 5.73 4.92
C LEU A 209 6.00 6.10 3.44
N GLU A 210 7.21 6.50 3.07
CA GLU A 210 7.52 6.98 1.71
C GLU A 210 7.99 5.90 0.74
N THR A 211 8.65 4.84 1.24
CA THR A 211 9.21 3.80 0.37
C THR A 211 8.13 2.84 -0.13
N ARG A 212 8.18 2.52 -1.42
CA ARG A 212 7.33 1.51 -2.05
C ARG A 212 8.15 0.29 -2.43
N THR A 213 7.58 -0.90 -2.18
CA THR A 213 8.17 -2.17 -2.63
C THR A 213 7.81 -2.45 -4.09
N GLU A 214 8.48 -3.41 -4.72
CA GLU A 214 8.13 -3.84 -6.07
C GLU A 214 6.69 -4.36 -6.17
N LYS A 215 6.21 -5.05 -5.14
CA LYS A 215 4.81 -5.51 -5.08
C LYS A 215 3.81 -4.34 -5.06
N GLU A 216 4.10 -3.28 -4.30
CA GLU A 216 3.29 -2.06 -4.31
C GLU A 216 3.32 -1.39 -5.67
N MET A 217 4.50 -1.27 -6.30
CA MET A 217 4.64 -0.66 -7.61
C MET A 217 3.90 -1.42 -8.72
N ALA A 218 3.73 -2.73 -8.59
CA ALA A 218 2.97 -3.53 -9.56
C ALA A 218 1.48 -3.16 -9.60
N ILE A 219 0.89 -2.74 -8.46
CA ILE A 219 -0.54 -2.36 -8.38
C ILE A 219 -0.76 -0.84 -8.44
N TYR A 220 0.30 -0.04 -8.31
CA TYR A 220 0.21 1.41 -8.28
C TYR A 220 -0.48 2.02 -9.52
N PRO A 221 -0.24 1.53 -10.76
CA PRO A 221 -0.95 2.00 -11.95
C PRO A 221 -2.47 1.77 -11.89
N LEU A 222 -2.91 0.69 -11.23
CA LEU A 222 -4.35 0.45 -11.02
C LEU A 222 -4.95 1.48 -10.08
N ILE A 223 -4.27 1.78 -8.95
CA ILE A 223 -4.70 2.78 -7.98
C ILE A 223 -4.78 4.16 -8.65
N CYS A 224 -3.78 4.54 -9.44
CA CYS A 224 -3.78 5.81 -10.18
C CYS A 224 -4.95 5.91 -11.15
N ARG A 225 -5.29 4.83 -11.86
CA ARG A 225 -6.46 4.82 -12.77
C ARG A 225 -7.80 4.91 -12.04
N LEU A 226 -7.87 4.41 -10.81
CA LEU A 226 -9.09 4.50 -9.99
C LEU A 226 -9.32 5.90 -9.41
N SER A 227 -8.25 6.68 -9.22
CA SER A 227 -8.32 8.03 -8.66
C SER A 227 -8.54 9.13 -9.71
N HIS A 228 -8.44 8.83 -10.99
CA HIS A 228 -8.72 9.71 -12.13
C HIS A 228 -10.10 9.45 -12.72
#